data_5915050aab0ea71b78dd6030f01c4c60
#
_entry.id   5915050aab0ea71b78dd6030f01c4c60
#
_cell.length_a   1.000
_cell.length_b   1.000
_cell.length_c   1.000
_cell.angle_alpha   90.00
_cell.angle_beta   90.00
_cell.angle_gamma   90.00
#
_symmetry.space_group_name_H-M   'P 1'
#
loop_
_entity.id
_entity.type
_entity.pdbx_description
1 polymer ?
#
loop_
_entity_poly.entity_id
_entity_poly.type
_entity_poly.pdbx_seq_one_letter_code
_entity_poly.pdbx_strand_id
1 'polypeptide(L)'
;MNYELRTMHYEYLFLLIVLMASCVTKTSNDAEQQEVTEIQWEHYAFADSSRYGQVEMKATVPVATDSVTQAIRDSLIAIIQRNATRFLPTEGNTPVVKPYQGNDSTLKALLTYYGKEVLAYMNKENKAIIDDYIERISQDTTMTQQQIEDAKEVRPQWVYSMDIALQDTDSLFISFNDEEYGFWGGAHGGVLGDGVVTFRADNGERLRSIIRSDAAIKMQPLIKKGLKKYFQEQGEQLPNDYQLMQMLMLPDQSGIIPLPKQYEPYPSADGIVFTYAQYEIACYAAGMPTFTIPYSDVLPFLSDEFKKIIKL
;
A
#
# COMPACT_ATOMS: atom_id res chain seq x y z
N MET A 1 -17.99 -33.26 -5.72
CA MET A 1 -16.91 -33.26 -4.73
C MET A 1 -17.17 -32.06 -3.86
N ASN A 2 -17.79 -32.28 -2.69
CA ASN A 2 -18.35 -31.25 -1.82
C ASN A 2 -17.22 -30.56 -1.03
N TYR A 3 -17.06 -29.25 -1.21
CA TYR A 3 -16.27 -28.42 -0.30
C TYR A 3 -17.23 -27.74 0.68
N GLU A 4 -17.26 -28.24 1.89
CA GLU A 4 -17.89 -27.55 3.02
C GLU A 4 -17.08 -26.31 3.39
N LEU A 5 -17.66 -25.14 3.19
CA LEU A 5 -17.17 -23.87 3.73
C LEU A 5 -17.43 -23.86 5.24
N ARG A 6 -16.38 -24.14 6.01
CA ARG A 6 -16.36 -23.90 7.45
C ARG A 6 -16.25 -22.40 7.70
N THR A 7 -17.34 -21.81 8.15
CA THR A 7 -17.34 -20.50 8.81
C THR A 7 -16.52 -20.59 10.11
N MET A 8 -15.35 -20.03 10.12
CA MET A 8 -14.56 -19.86 11.34
C MET A 8 -14.88 -18.50 11.96
N HIS A 9 -15.63 -18.53 13.05
CA HIS A 9 -15.73 -17.40 13.96
C HIS A 9 -14.39 -17.26 14.71
N TYR A 10 -13.66 -16.18 14.47
CA TYR A 10 -12.51 -15.79 15.28
C TYR A 10 -12.91 -14.67 16.22
N GLU A 11 -13.44 -15.02 17.38
CA GLU A 11 -13.34 -14.19 18.57
C GLU A 11 -12.06 -14.60 19.30
N TYR A 12 -10.95 -13.89 19.08
CA TYR A 12 -9.80 -13.95 19.98
C TYR A 12 -9.24 -12.56 20.20
N LEU A 13 -9.66 -11.99 21.32
CA LEU A 13 -9.02 -10.89 22.00
C LEU A 13 -7.73 -11.43 22.65
N PHE A 14 -6.56 -11.23 22.05
CA PHE A 14 -5.28 -11.46 22.72
C PHE A 14 -4.62 -10.13 23.07
N LEU A 15 -4.82 -9.73 24.31
CA LEU A 15 -4.03 -8.71 24.97
C LEU A 15 -2.75 -9.41 25.47
N LEU A 16 -1.65 -9.32 24.71
CA LEU A 16 -0.35 -9.82 25.15
C LEU A 16 0.50 -8.62 25.59
N ILE A 17 0.49 -8.33 26.89
CA ILE A 17 1.47 -7.45 27.54
C ILE A 17 2.71 -8.27 27.80
N VAL A 18 3.76 -8.08 27.01
CA VAL A 18 5.09 -8.63 27.32
C VAL A 18 5.88 -7.59 28.10
N LEU A 19 5.93 -7.74 29.42
CA LEU A 19 6.86 -7.02 30.31
C LEU A 19 8.22 -7.71 30.22
N MET A 20 9.17 -7.15 29.50
CA MET A 20 10.58 -7.54 29.60
C MET A 20 11.28 -6.57 30.55
N ALA A 21 11.50 -7.02 31.78
CA ALA A 21 12.36 -6.35 32.73
C ALA A 21 13.82 -6.74 32.46
N SER A 22 14.62 -5.81 31.92
CA SER A 22 16.07 -5.94 31.87
C SER A 22 16.71 -5.18 33.02
N CYS A 23 17.38 -5.91 33.92
CA CYS A 23 18.23 -5.33 34.96
C CYS A 23 19.45 -4.66 34.30
N VAL A 24 19.56 -3.35 34.44
CA VAL A 24 20.79 -2.60 34.11
C VAL A 24 21.49 -2.22 35.41
N THR A 25 22.72 -2.69 35.55
CA THR A 25 23.66 -2.28 36.62
C THR A 25 24.11 -0.83 36.37
N LYS A 26 23.91 0.04 37.36
CA LYS A 26 24.36 1.43 37.37
C LYS A 26 25.88 1.51 37.38
N THR A 27 26.45 2.15 36.37
CA THR A 27 27.73 2.84 36.47
C THR A 27 27.49 4.31 36.12
N SER A 28 27.82 5.19 37.05
CA SER A 28 27.69 6.66 36.99
C SER A 28 28.66 7.24 36.00
N ASN A 29 28.16 7.90 34.95
CA ASN A 29 28.81 9.05 34.29
C ASN A 29 27.68 9.94 33.76
N ASP A 30 27.67 11.20 34.25
CA ASP A 30 26.73 12.25 33.86
C ASP A 30 26.96 12.65 32.40
N ALA A 31 26.28 11.98 31.49
CA ALA A 31 25.85 12.51 30.20
C ALA A 31 24.34 12.34 30.21
N GLU A 32 23.59 13.42 29.99
CA GLU A 32 22.14 13.37 29.82
C GLU A 32 21.80 12.32 28.76
N GLN A 33 21.51 11.12 29.21
CA GLN A 33 20.83 10.11 28.39
C GLN A 33 19.41 10.63 28.19
N GLN A 34 19.13 11.23 27.03
CA GLN A 34 17.76 11.33 26.56
C GLN A 34 17.20 9.90 26.61
N GLU A 35 16.28 9.66 27.53
CA GLU A 35 15.44 8.45 27.49
C GLU A 35 14.77 8.45 26.12
N VAL A 36 15.19 7.54 25.26
CA VAL A 36 14.47 7.28 24.01
C VAL A 36 13.13 6.67 24.44
N THR A 37 12.12 7.52 24.51
CA THR A 37 10.76 7.07 24.85
C THR A 37 10.31 6.13 23.74
N GLU A 38 10.07 4.88 24.10
CA GLU A 38 9.59 3.85 23.17
C GLU A 38 8.26 4.31 22.59
N ILE A 39 8.16 4.36 21.26
CA ILE A 39 6.93 4.76 20.56
C ILE A 39 5.85 3.71 20.83
N GLN A 40 4.73 4.16 21.36
CA GLN A 40 3.55 3.32 21.55
C GLN A 40 2.71 3.31 20.26
N TRP A 41 2.11 2.16 19.94
CA TRP A 41 1.37 1.92 18.71
C TRP A 41 -0.10 1.60 19.00
N GLU A 42 -1.00 2.22 18.26
CA GLU A 42 -2.42 1.88 18.19
C GLU A 42 -2.65 1.01 16.93
N HIS A 43 -3.29 -0.14 17.12
CA HIS A 43 -3.62 -1.06 16.03
C HIS A 43 -5.13 -1.28 15.99
N TYR A 44 -5.70 -1.28 14.81
CA TYR A 44 -7.10 -1.66 14.63
C TYR A 44 -7.32 -2.30 13.28
N ALA A 45 -8.28 -3.25 13.24
CA ALA A 45 -8.76 -3.88 12.03
C ALA A 45 -10.29 -3.81 11.98
N PHE A 46 -10.81 -3.45 10.81
CA PHE A 46 -12.22 -3.57 10.44
C PHE A 46 -12.34 -4.60 9.33
N ALA A 47 -13.29 -5.52 9.46
CA ALA A 47 -13.66 -6.45 8.40
C ALA A 47 -15.17 -6.64 8.40
N ASP A 48 -15.77 -6.57 7.22
CA ASP A 48 -17.19 -6.84 7.02
C ASP A 48 -17.44 -7.28 5.58
N SER A 49 -18.52 -8.03 5.36
CA SER A 49 -18.84 -8.55 4.05
C SER A 49 -20.34 -8.74 3.84
N SER A 50 -20.74 -8.76 2.57
CA SER A 50 -22.08 -9.05 2.10
C SER A 50 -22.02 -9.93 0.86
N ARG A 51 -23.17 -10.24 0.24
CA ARG A 51 -23.19 -10.90 -1.07
C ARG A 51 -22.47 -10.08 -2.16
N TYR A 52 -22.45 -8.75 -2.05
CA TYR A 52 -22.02 -7.83 -3.11
C TYR A 52 -20.63 -7.25 -2.90
N GLY A 53 -20.12 -7.23 -1.66
CA GLY A 53 -18.85 -6.63 -1.33
C GLY A 53 -18.19 -7.24 -0.10
N GLN A 54 -16.85 -7.15 -0.07
CA GLN A 54 -16.02 -7.50 1.07
C GLN A 54 -15.03 -6.35 1.30
N VAL A 55 -14.93 -5.91 2.54
CA VAL A 55 -14.02 -4.85 2.97
C VAL A 55 -13.18 -5.33 4.13
N GLU A 56 -11.88 -5.14 4.03
CA GLU A 56 -10.92 -5.35 5.12
C GLU A 56 -10.00 -4.13 5.20
N MET A 57 -9.96 -3.46 6.36
CA MET A 57 -9.11 -2.30 6.59
C MET A 57 -8.32 -2.49 7.87
N LYS A 58 -6.99 -2.45 7.78
CA LYS A 58 -6.08 -2.55 8.91
C LYS A 58 -5.19 -1.33 8.96
N ALA A 59 -4.87 -0.86 10.15
CA ALA A 59 -3.87 0.17 10.30
C ALA A 59 -3.15 0.09 11.64
N THR A 60 -1.90 0.52 11.62
CA THR A 60 -1.03 0.76 12.75
C THR A 60 -0.62 2.23 12.70
N VAL A 61 -0.86 2.98 13.78
CA VAL A 61 -0.44 4.38 13.89
C VAL A 61 0.22 4.62 15.25
N PRO A 62 1.14 5.59 15.38
CA PRO A 62 1.70 5.91 16.69
C PRO A 62 0.62 6.53 17.59
N VAL A 63 0.72 6.27 18.90
CA VAL A 63 0.02 7.05 19.91
C VAL A 63 0.71 8.41 20.00
N ALA A 64 -0.06 9.48 19.87
CA ALA A 64 0.48 10.84 19.88
C ALA A 64 0.87 11.24 21.31
N THR A 65 2.15 11.14 21.64
CA THR A 65 2.72 11.50 22.94
C THR A 65 3.59 12.77 22.87
N ASP A 66 4.00 13.14 21.66
CA ASP A 66 4.82 14.31 21.34
C ASP A 66 4.52 14.84 19.93
N SER A 67 5.21 15.90 19.50
CA SER A 67 5.01 16.52 18.19
C SER A 67 5.41 15.63 17.01
N VAL A 68 6.37 14.75 17.18
CA VAL A 68 6.86 13.84 16.14
C VAL A 68 5.82 12.73 15.87
N THR A 69 5.41 12.06 16.93
CA THR A 69 4.38 11.01 16.87
C THR A 69 3.04 11.55 16.41
N GLN A 70 2.68 12.79 16.80
CA GLN A 70 1.50 13.49 16.31
C GLN A 70 1.58 13.75 14.79
N ALA A 71 2.70 14.26 14.29
CA ALA A 71 2.87 14.56 12.86
C ALA A 71 2.80 13.29 11.99
N ILE A 72 3.41 12.20 12.45
CA ILE A 72 3.33 10.89 11.78
C ILE A 72 1.89 10.38 11.77
N ARG A 73 1.22 10.41 12.95
CA ARG A 73 -0.18 9.99 13.09
C ARG A 73 -1.10 10.78 12.15
N ASP A 74 -1.01 12.10 12.13
CA ASP A 74 -1.84 12.95 11.27
C ASP A 74 -1.63 12.63 9.78
N SER A 75 -0.39 12.39 9.38
CA SER A 75 -0.05 11.99 8.02
C SER A 75 -0.64 10.62 7.64
N LEU A 76 -0.55 9.62 8.54
CA LEU A 76 -1.12 8.29 8.31
C LEU A 76 -2.65 8.33 8.28
N ILE A 77 -3.30 9.11 9.14
CA ILE A 77 -4.75 9.34 9.10
C ILE A 77 -5.17 9.97 7.77
N ALA A 78 -4.41 10.94 7.26
CA ALA A 78 -4.69 11.54 5.96
C ALA A 78 -4.53 10.52 4.81
N ILE A 79 -3.56 9.59 4.90
CA ILE A 79 -3.40 8.48 3.96
C ILE A 79 -4.61 7.55 4.01
N ILE A 80 -5.04 7.11 5.20
CA ILE A 80 -6.24 6.28 5.39
C ILE A 80 -7.46 6.93 4.73
N GLN A 81 -7.68 8.19 5.02
CA GLN A 81 -8.80 8.96 4.47
C GLN A 81 -8.75 9.05 2.95
N ARG A 82 -7.59 9.37 2.40
CA ARG A 82 -7.37 9.45 0.95
C ARG A 82 -7.62 8.09 0.30
N ASN A 83 -7.04 7.01 0.82
CA ASN A 83 -7.16 5.66 0.28
C ASN A 83 -8.63 5.21 0.26
N ALA A 84 -9.36 5.38 1.35
CA ALA A 84 -10.76 5.02 1.44
C ALA A 84 -11.69 5.82 0.49
N THR A 85 -11.22 6.93 -0.09
CA THR A 85 -12.06 7.82 -0.91
C THR A 85 -11.65 7.90 -2.37
N ARG A 86 -10.38 7.69 -2.72
CA ARG A 86 -9.83 8.03 -4.06
C ARG A 86 -10.32 7.15 -5.20
N PHE A 87 -10.71 5.90 -4.92
CA PHE A 87 -11.16 4.93 -5.95
C PHE A 87 -12.67 4.86 -6.09
N LEU A 88 -13.38 5.55 -5.24
CA LEU A 88 -14.82 5.64 -5.35
C LEU A 88 -15.17 6.76 -6.34
N PRO A 89 -16.15 6.53 -7.22
CA PRO A 89 -16.57 7.58 -8.14
C PRO A 89 -16.95 8.83 -7.39
N THR A 90 -16.78 9.96 -8.04
CA THR A 90 -17.27 11.25 -7.53
C THR A 90 -18.59 11.55 -8.20
N GLU A 91 -19.60 11.96 -7.44
CA GLU A 91 -20.79 12.60 -7.98
C GLU A 91 -20.43 14.06 -8.28
N GLY A 92 -20.13 14.35 -9.55
CA GLY A 92 -19.49 15.61 -9.93
C GLY A 92 -18.05 15.66 -9.40
N ASN A 93 -17.72 16.66 -8.57
CA ASN A 93 -16.41 16.80 -7.92
C ASN A 93 -16.43 16.37 -6.43
N THR A 94 -17.49 15.75 -5.96
CA THR A 94 -17.66 15.41 -4.54
C THR A 94 -17.39 13.91 -4.36
N PRO A 95 -16.48 13.50 -3.45
CA PRO A 95 -16.29 12.10 -3.12
C PRO A 95 -17.60 11.49 -2.62
N VAL A 96 -17.94 10.27 -3.10
CA VAL A 96 -19.12 9.53 -2.64
C VAL A 96 -19.00 9.19 -1.17
N VAL A 97 -17.81 8.76 -0.72
CA VAL A 97 -17.51 8.62 0.71
C VAL A 97 -16.99 9.95 1.23
N LYS A 98 -17.72 10.55 2.17
CA LYS A 98 -17.35 11.83 2.77
C LYS A 98 -16.23 11.66 3.79
N PRO A 99 -15.40 12.69 4.01
CA PRO A 99 -14.48 12.71 5.13
C PRO A 99 -15.19 12.46 6.45
N TYR A 100 -14.56 11.69 7.33
CA TYR A 100 -15.07 11.44 8.68
C TYR A 100 -15.24 12.76 9.45
N GLN A 101 -16.41 12.97 10.06
CA GLN A 101 -16.77 14.19 10.79
C GLN A 101 -17.10 13.90 12.27
N GLY A 102 -16.81 12.69 12.76
CA GLY A 102 -17.07 12.32 14.15
C GLY A 102 -16.10 12.99 15.13
N ASN A 103 -16.53 13.10 16.40
CA ASN A 103 -15.71 13.63 17.48
C ASN A 103 -14.75 12.61 18.08
N ASP A 104 -14.93 11.33 17.77
CA ASP A 104 -14.03 10.24 18.22
C ASP A 104 -12.87 10.11 17.25
N SER A 105 -11.68 10.56 17.65
CA SER A 105 -10.45 10.51 16.85
C SER A 105 -9.68 9.19 16.95
N THR A 106 -10.29 8.15 17.54
CA THR A 106 -9.64 6.84 17.60
C THR A 106 -9.54 6.20 16.23
N LEU A 107 -8.48 5.42 16.02
CA LEU A 107 -8.29 4.63 14.81
C LEU A 107 -9.49 3.70 14.55
N LYS A 108 -10.05 3.14 15.62
CA LYS A 108 -11.26 2.31 15.58
C LYS A 108 -12.45 3.03 14.95
N ALA A 109 -12.77 4.25 15.42
CA ALA A 109 -13.89 5.03 14.89
C ALA A 109 -13.68 5.34 13.40
N LEU A 110 -12.47 5.73 13.04
CA LEU A 110 -12.08 6.08 11.67
C LEU A 110 -12.23 4.90 10.71
N LEU A 111 -11.58 3.76 11.00
CA LEU A 111 -11.63 2.59 10.12
C LEU A 111 -13.04 1.97 10.07
N THR A 112 -13.77 1.99 11.17
CA THR A 112 -15.17 1.51 11.19
C THR A 112 -16.06 2.39 10.30
N TYR A 113 -15.89 3.69 10.33
CA TYR A 113 -16.64 4.61 9.47
C TYR A 113 -16.33 4.34 7.99
N TYR A 114 -15.07 4.42 7.60
CA TYR A 114 -14.69 4.23 6.19
C TYR A 114 -15.01 2.84 5.68
N GLY A 115 -14.78 1.79 6.48
CA GLY A 115 -15.12 0.43 6.09
C GLY A 115 -16.61 0.23 5.81
N LYS A 116 -17.48 0.80 6.65
CA LYS A 116 -18.94 0.76 6.45
C LYS A 116 -19.38 1.55 5.23
N GLU A 117 -18.83 2.74 5.01
CA GLU A 117 -19.18 3.57 3.84
C GLU A 117 -18.74 2.89 2.53
N VAL A 118 -17.54 2.33 2.48
CA VAL A 118 -17.05 1.57 1.31
C VAL A 118 -17.92 0.35 1.04
N LEU A 119 -18.28 -0.42 2.08
CA LEU A 119 -19.14 -1.59 1.92
C LEU A 119 -20.57 -1.19 1.49
N ALA A 120 -21.11 -0.12 2.01
CA ALA A 120 -22.42 0.40 1.61
C ALA A 120 -22.43 0.82 0.14
N TYR A 121 -21.37 1.48 -0.32
CA TYR A 121 -21.17 1.81 -1.73
C TYR A 121 -21.11 0.55 -2.60
N MET A 122 -20.29 -0.45 -2.23
CA MET A 122 -20.19 -1.72 -2.96
C MET A 122 -21.54 -2.42 -3.04
N ASN A 123 -22.29 -2.45 -1.94
CA ASN A 123 -23.61 -3.07 -1.88
C ASN A 123 -24.59 -2.40 -2.86
N LYS A 124 -24.56 -1.10 -2.94
CA LYS A 124 -25.45 -0.35 -3.84
C LYS A 124 -25.08 -0.58 -5.31
N GLU A 125 -23.82 -0.36 -5.66
CA GLU A 125 -23.38 -0.33 -7.05
C GLU A 125 -23.24 -1.74 -7.65
N ASN A 126 -22.61 -2.69 -6.96
CA ASN A 126 -22.49 -4.05 -7.46
C ASN A 126 -23.83 -4.75 -7.57
N LYS A 127 -24.75 -4.48 -6.60
CA LYS A 127 -26.13 -4.96 -6.71
C LYS A 127 -26.82 -4.43 -7.96
N ALA A 128 -26.71 -3.13 -8.26
CA ALA A 128 -27.33 -2.52 -9.44
C ALA A 128 -26.77 -3.14 -10.75
N ILE A 129 -25.45 -3.36 -10.82
CA ILE A 129 -24.81 -4.02 -11.97
C ILE A 129 -25.29 -5.46 -12.13
N ILE A 130 -25.42 -6.20 -11.03
CA ILE A 130 -25.90 -7.58 -11.05
C ILE A 130 -27.37 -7.64 -11.47
N ASP A 131 -28.22 -6.76 -10.94
CA ASP A 131 -29.64 -6.70 -11.28
C ASP A 131 -29.84 -6.39 -12.78
N ASP A 132 -29.14 -5.39 -13.34
CA ASP A 132 -29.19 -5.05 -14.76
C ASP A 132 -28.70 -6.21 -15.65
N TYR A 133 -27.64 -6.90 -15.22
CA TYR A 133 -27.19 -8.08 -15.95
C TYR A 133 -28.21 -9.22 -15.94
N ILE A 134 -28.81 -9.53 -14.78
CA ILE A 134 -29.84 -10.56 -14.64
C ILE A 134 -31.05 -10.23 -15.52
N GLU A 135 -31.46 -8.96 -15.55
CA GLU A 135 -32.54 -8.50 -16.43
C GLU A 135 -32.21 -8.75 -17.89
N ARG A 136 -31.01 -8.36 -18.36
CA ARG A 136 -30.58 -8.57 -19.75
C ARG A 136 -30.53 -10.03 -20.15
N ILE A 137 -29.90 -10.91 -19.33
CA ILE A 137 -29.84 -12.34 -19.65
C ILE A 137 -31.20 -13.04 -19.60
N SER A 138 -32.12 -12.56 -18.74
CA SER A 138 -33.48 -13.09 -18.64
C SER A 138 -34.32 -12.79 -19.89
N GLN A 139 -33.96 -11.79 -20.66
CA GLN A 139 -34.57 -11.40 -21.92
C GLN A 139 -33.90 -12.03 -23.15
N ASP A 140 -32.74 -12.69 -22.96
CA ASP A 140 -31.99 -13.33 -24.05
C ASP A 140 -32.62 -14.65 -24.48
N THR A 141 -33.27 -14.64 -25.63
CA THR A 141 -33.97 -15.83 -26.20
C THR A 141 -33.02 -16.91 -26.71
N THR A 142 -31.69 -16.64 -26.73
CA THR A 142 -30.67 -17.62 -27.13
C THR A 142 -30.17 -18.47 -25.98
N MET A 143 -30.44 -18.07 -24.73
CA MET A 143 -30.06 -18.79 -23.52
C MET A 143 -31.14 -19.72 -23.02
N THR A 144 -30.74 -20.90 -22.56
CA THR A 144 -31.66 -21.82 -21.87
C THR A 144 -31.92 -21.34 -20.43
N GLN A 145 -33.03 -21.77 -19.83
CA GLN A 145 -33.34 -21.41 -18.43
C GLN A 145 -32.22 -21.84 -17.46
N GLN A 146 -31.58 -22.99 -17.67
CA GLN A 146 -30.46 -23.45 -16.84
C GLN A 146 -29.25 -22.53 -16.97
N GLN A 147 -28.90 -22.08 -18.18
CA GLN A 147 -27.80 -21.13 -18.39
C GLN A 147 -28.07 -19.80 -17.70
N ILE A 148 -29.32 -19.33 -17.68
CA ILE A 148 -29.75 -18.13 -16.98
C ILE A 148 -29.57 -18.30 -15.46
N GLU A 149 -30.00 -19.43 -14.89
CA GLU A 149 -29.86 -19.70 -13.46
C GLU A 149 -28.37 -19.82 -13.06
N ASP A 150 -27.57 -20.57 -13.83
CA ASP A 150 -26.13 -20.68 -13.60
C ASP A 150 -25.43 -19.30 -13.64
N ALA A 151 -25.81 -18.45 -14.59
CA ALA A 151 -25.26 -17.11 -14.72
C ALA A 151 -25.65 -16.17 -13.56
N LYS A 152 -26.79 -16.38 -12.89
CA LYS A 152 -27.20 -15.62 -11.70
C LYS A 152 -26.32 -15.95 -10.47
N GLU A 153 -25.77 -17.17 -10.41
CA GLU A 153 -24.93 -17.60 -9.29
C GLU A 153 -23.48 -17.11 -9.39
N VAL A 154 -22.98 -16.88 -10.62
CA VAL A 154 -21.56 -16.57 -10.89
C VAL A 154 -21.33 -15.07 -10.95
N ARG A 155 -21.45 -14.37 -9.82
CA ARG A 155 -21.05 -12.95 -9.75
C ARG A 155 -20.04 -12.73 -8.64
N PRO A 156 -18.84 -12.23 -8.98
CA PRO A 156 -17.82 -11.98 -7.97
C PRO A 156 -18.25 -10.85 -7.04
N GLN A 157 -18.00 -11.03 -5.76
CA GLN A 157 -18.02 -9.92 -4.82
C GLN A 157 -16.97 -8.88 -5.25
N TRP A 158 -17.27 -7.62 -5.07
CA TRP A 158 -16.24 -6.60 -5.06
C TRP A 158 -15.40 -6.74 -3.79
N VAL A 159 -14.12 -6.49 -3.90
CA VAL A 159 -13.19 -6.61 -2.78
C VAL A 159 -12.42 -5.31 -2.63
N TYR A 160 -12.32 -4.82 -1.41
CA TYR A 160 -11.43 -3.73 -1.05
C TYR A 160 -10.65 -4.13 0.21
N SER A 161 -9.34 -3.99 0.14
CA SER A 161 -8.49 -4.13 1.32
C SER A 161 -7.48 -2.99 1.40
N MET A 162 -7.19 -2.57 2.64
CA MET A 162 -6.16 -1.60 2.97
C MET A 162 -5.41 -2.09 4.20
N ASP A 163 -4.08 -2.07 4.14
CA ASP A 163 -3.22 -2.37 5.28
C ASP A 163 -2.12 -1.32 5.40
N ILE A 164 -2.13 -0.56 6.50
CA ILE A 164 -1.06 0.35 6.87
C ILE A 164 -0.32 -0.25 8.05
N ALA A 165 0.81 -0.88 7.78
CA ALA A 165 1.59 -1.61 8.76
C ALA A 165 2.95 -0.95 9.01
N LEU A 166 3.38 -0.89 10.28
CA LEU A 166 4.76 -0.53 10.61
C LEU A 166 5.71 -1.54 9.96
N GLN A 167 6.62 -1.06 9.13
CA GLN A 167 7.58 -1.89 8.42
C GLN A 167 8.94 -1.90 9.10
N ASP A 168 9.46 -0.73 9.46
CA ASP A 168 10.79 -0.59 10.06
C ASP A 168 10.88 0.69 10.90
N THR A 169 11.75 0.66 11.90
CA THR A 169 12.06 1.80 12.76
C THR A 169 13.53 1.79 13.11
N ASP A 170 14.23 2.87 12.77
CA ASP A 170 15.61 3.10 13.17
C ASP A 170 15.78 4.51 13.75
N SER A 171 17.02 4.92 14.02
CA SER A 171 17.33 6.23 14.59
C SER A 171 17.09 7.40 13.63
N LEU A 172 16.93 7.18 12.34
CA LEU A 172 16.74 8.19 11.30
C LEU A 172 15.33 8.17 10.72
N PHE A 173 14.73 6.97 10.59
CA PHE A 173 13.51 6.76 9.84
C PHE A 173 12.51 5.86 10.55
N ILE A 174 11.24 6.12 10.29
CA ILE A 174 10.10 5.27 10.66
C ILE A 174 9.32 5.03 9.38
N SER A 175 9.25 3.77 8.93
CA SER A 175 8.65 3.39 7.65
C SER A 175 7.40 2.55 7.85
N PHE A 176 6.37 2.84 7.06
CA PHE A 176 5.12 2.09 7.01
C PHE A 176 4.90 1.55 5.61
N ASN A 177 4.36 0.34 5.53
CA ASN A 177 3.84 -0.22 4.30
C ASN A 177 2.40 0.26 4.13
N ASP A 178 2.07 0.90 3.01
CA ASP A 178 0.72 1.32 2.62
C ASP A 178 0.27 0.45 1.45
N GLU A 179 -0.30 -0.69 1.76
CA GLU A 179 -0.88 -1.61 0.79
C GLU A 179 -2.37 -1.37 0.65
N GLU A 180 -2.83 -1.21 -0.57
CA GLU A 180 -4.22 -1.09 -0.90
C GLU A 180 -4.53 -1.94 -2.13
N TYR A 181 -5.62 -2.69 -2.09
CA TYR A 181 -6.08 -3.51 -3.21
C TYR A 181 -7.56 -3.32 -3.45
N GLY A 182 -7.94 -3.20 -4.70
CA GLY A 182 -9.32 -3.12 -5.13
C GLY A 182 -9.64 -4.09 -6.26
N PHE A 183 -10.78 -4.78 -6.16
CA PHE A 183 -11.37 -5.56 -7.24
C PHE A 183 -12.84 -5.15 -7.40
N TRP A 184 -13.16 -4.56 -8.53
CA TRP A 184 -14.48 -4.00 -8.86
C TRP A 184 -15.18 -4.81 -9.97
N GLY A 185 -14.87 -6.09 -10.07
CA GLY A 185 -15.24 -6.92 -11.18
C GLY A 185 -14.26 -6.82 -12.35
N GLY A 186 -14.43 -7.66 -13.37
CA GLY A 186 -13.52 -7.70 -14.52
C GLY A 186 -12.46 -8.80 -14.40
N ALA A 187 -11.36 -8.67 -15.13
CA ALA A 187 -10.35 -9.72 -15.27
C ALA A 187 -9.44 -9.87 -14.02
N HIS A 188 -9.15 -8.76 -13.33
CA HIS A 188 -8.27 -8.73 -12.14
C HIS A 188 -8.52 -7.46 -11.32
N GLY A 189 -8.03 -7.45 -10.08
CA GLY A 189 -7.95 -6.25 -9.26
C GLY A 189 -6.68 -5.44 -9.53
N GLY A 190 -6.48 -4.38 -8.76
CA GLY A 190 -5.31 -3.53 -8.81
C GLY A 190 -4.73 -3.24 -7.44
N VAL A 191 -3.41 -3.10 -7.36
CA VAL A 191 -2.70 -2.60 -6.18
C VAL A 191 -2.60 -1.08 -6.29
N LEU A 192 -2.98 -0.39 -5.25
CA LEU A 192 -3.33 1.03 -5.31
C LEU A 192 -2.58 1.90 -4.28
N GLY A 193 -2.07 1.36 -3.18
CA GLY A 193 -1.39 2.08 -2.10
C GLY A 193 -0.20 2.95 -2.55
N ASP A 194 0.40 3.68 -1.62
CA ASP A 194 1.63 4.46 -1.87
C ASP A 194 2.90 3.60 -1.75
N GLY A 195 2.76 2.30 -1.41
CA GLY A 195 3.87 1.43 -1.10
C GLY A 195 4.49 1.79 0.26
N VAL A 196 5.80 1.99 0.32
CA VAL A 196 6.45 2.35 1.58
C VAL A 196 6.45 3.86 1.79
N VAL A 197 5.88 4.29 2.90
CA VAL A 197 5.84 5.68 3.36
C VAL A 197 6.83 5.84 4.51
N THR A 198 7.84 6.66 4.33
CA THR A 198 8.91 6.86 5.32
C THR A 198 8.82 8.25 5.94
N PHE A 199 8.99 8.31 7.25
CA PHE A 199 9.04 9.54 8.04
C PHE A 199 10.42 9.71 8.68
N ARG A 200 10.83 10.94 8.90
CA ARG A 200 12.01 11.26 9.69
C ARG A 200 11.71 11.02 11.17
N ALA A 201 12.61 10.33 11.86
CA ALA A 201 12.46 10.05 13.28
C ALA A 201 12.67 11.29 14.17
N ASP A 202 13.35 12.34 13.66
CA ASP A 202 13.67 13.54 14.43
C ASP A 202 12.54 14.59 14.46
N ASN A 203 11.66 14.61 13.45
CA ASN A 203 10.61 15.65 13.35
C ASN A 203 9.27 15.16 12.83
N GLY A 204 9.14 13.85 12.46
CA GLY A 204 7.91 13.26 11.93
C GLY A 204 7.55 13.69 10.50
N GLU A 205 8.42 14.41 9.80
CA GLU A 205 8.18 14.85 8.44
C GLU A 205 8.25 13.66 7.47
N ARG A 206 7.27 13.57 6.56
CA ARG A 206 7.28 12.54 5.50
C ARG A 206 8.44 12.78 4.55
N LEU A 207 9.28 11.78 4.40
CA LEU A 207 10.39 11.79 3.46
C LEU A 207 9.87 11.69 2.02
N ARG A 208 10.36 12.57 1.16
CA ARG A 208 10.03 12.62 -0.27
C ARG A 208 11.27 12.97 -1.06
N SER A 209 11.23 12.66 -2.38
CA SER A 209 12.27 13.11 -3.31
C SER A 209 13.68 12.71 -2.89
N ILE A 210 13.87 11.47 -2.45
CA ILE A 210 15.18 10.92 -2.06
C ILE A 210 16.16 10.98 -3.21
N ILE A 211 15.69 10.69 -4.42
CA ILE A 211 16.45 10.72 -5.66
C ILE A 211 16.22 12.06 -6.38
N ARG A 212 17.28 12.65 -6.91
CA ARG A 212 17.15 13.86 -7.72
C ARG A 212 16.33 13.59 -8.98
N SER A 213 15.44 14.50 -9.34
CA SER A 213 14.55 14.35 -10.49
C SER A 213 15.28 14.25 -11.84
N ASP A 214 16.51 14.79 -11.95
CA ASP A 214 17.36 14.74 -13.16
C ASP A 214 18.20 13.45 -13.24
N ALA A 215 18.12 12.56 -12.25
CA ALA A 215 19.01 11.41 -12.15
C ALA A 215 18.69 10.27 -13.12
N ALA A 216 17.45 10.16 -13.59
CA ALA A 216 16.96 9.01 -14.38
C ALA A 216 17.91 8.60 -15.51
N ILE A 217 18.38 9.56 -16.33
CA ILE A 217 19.27 9.29 -17.48
C ILE A 217 20.57 8.66 -17.03
N LYS A 218 21.20 9.22 -15.99
CA LYS A 218 22.49 8.74 -15.49
C LYS A 218 22.39 7.44 -14.72
N MET A 219 21.21 7.15 -14.15
CA MET A 219 20.93 5.92 -13.41
C MET A 219 20.55 4.73 -14.29
N GLN A 220 20.39 4.89 -15.62
CA GLN A 220 19.99 3.80 -16.50
C GLN A 220 20.77 2.49 -16.31
N PRO A 221 22.10 2.48 -16.15
CA PRO A 221 22.85 1.24 -15.91
C PRO A 221 22.43 0.52 -14.63
N LEU A 222 22.15 1.27 -13.55
CA LEU A 222 21.73 0.73 -12.26
C LEU A 222 20.28 0.25 -12.30
N ILE A 223 19.38 1.01 -12.90
CA ILE A 223 17.97 0.65 -13.08
C ILE A 223 17.86 -0.62 -13.91
N LYS A 224 18.53 -0.69 -15.08
CA LYS A 224 18.53 -1.88 -15.94
C LYS A 224 19.11 -3.10 -15.23
N LYS A 225 20.18 -2.94 -14.44
CA LYS A 225 20.75 -4.02 -13.63
C LYS A 225 19.73 -4.55 -12.62
N GLY A 226 19.03 -3.65 -11.91
CA GLY A 226 18.00 -4.02 -10.93
C GLY A 226 16.83 -4.75 -11.59
N LEU A 227 16.29 -4.21 -12.68
CA LEU A 227 15.20 -4.82 -13.43
C LEU A 227 15.56 -6.20 -14.01
N LYS A 228 16.77 -6.34 -14.59
CA LYS A 228 17.22 -7.65 -15.08
C LYS A 228 17.27 -8.67 -13.95
N LYS A 229 17.77 -8.29 -12.77
CA LYS A 229 17.78 -9.17 -11.60
C LYS A 229 16.36 -9.59 -11.21
N TYR A 230 15.44 -8.64 -11.09
CA TYR A 230 14.03 -8.93 -10.77
C TYR A 230 13.41 -9.94 -11.75
N PHE A 231 13.49 -9.69 -13.04
CA PHE A 231 12.92 -10.58 -14.05
C PHE A 231 13.62 -11.95 -14.11
N GLN A 232 14.92 -12.01 -13.88
CA GLN A 232 15.66 -13.29 -13.79
C GLN A 232 15.19 -14.12 -12.59
N GLU A 233 14.88 -13.50 -11.46
CA GLU A 233 14.30 -14.17 -10.28
C GLU A 233 12.88 -14.69 -10.56
N GLN A 234 12.19 -14.10 -11.53
CA GLN A 234 10.89 -14.61 -12.06
C GLN A 234 11.05 -15.68 -13.15
N GLY A 235 12.26 -16.08 -13.47
CA GLY A 235 12.56 -17.14 -14.45
C GLY A 235 12.83 -16.65 -15.89
N GLU A 236 12.85 -15.35 -16.12
CA GLU A 236 13.12 -14.80 -17.45
C GLU A 236 14.62 -14.85 -17.81
N GLN A 237 14.91 -15.14 -19.08
CA GLN A 237 16.28 -15.13 -19.60
C GLN A 237 16.56 -13.80 -20.30
N LEU A 238 17.25 -12.90 -19.62
CA LEU A 238 17.59 -11.56 -20.11
C LEU A 238 19.12 -11.35 -20.20
N PRO A 239 19.79 -11.94 -21.20
CA PRO A 239 21.25 -11.86 -21.31
C PRO A 239 21.77 -10.45 -21.63
N ASN A 240 20.93 -9.56 -22.17
CA ASN A 240 21.35 -8.19 -22.53
C ASN A 240 20.24 -7.16 -22.35
N ASP A 241 20.61 -5.88 -22.48
CA ASP A 241 19.69 -4.76 -22.32
C ASP A 241 18.61 -4.70 -23.41
N TYR A 242 18.90 -5.17 -24.63
CA TYR A 242 17.92 -5.17 -25.71
C TYR A 242 16.70 -6.03 -25.36
N GLN A 243 16.93 -7.23 -24.83
CA GLN A 243 15.82 -8.13 -24.43
C GLN A 243 15.03 -7.56 -23.26
N LEU A 244 15.70 -6.95 -22.26
CA LEU A 244 14.99 -6.23 -21.21
C LEU A 244 14.07 -5.16 -21.81
N MET A 245 14.60 -4.33 -22.71
CA MET A 245 13.80 -3.22 -23.30
C MET A 245 12.61 -3.71 -24.13
N GLN A 246 12.67 -4.93 -24.70
CA GLN A 246 11.54 -5.53 -25.41
C GLN A 246 10.40 -5.99 -24.47
N MET A 247 10.71 -6.27 -23.21
CA MET A 247 9.70 -6.63 -22.20
C MET A 247 9.00 -5.41 -21.60
N LEU A 248 9.64 -4.24 -21.68
CA LEU A 248 9.12 -3.03 -21.07
C LEU A 248 8.11 -2.31 -21.97
N MET A 249 7.10 -1.75 -21.34
CA MET A 249 6.07 -0.89 -21.95
C MET A 249 6.35 0.56 -21.54
N LEU A 250 7.38 1.16 -22.11
CA LEU A 250 7.76 2.52 -21.72
C LEU A 250 6.75 3.55 -22.23
N PRO A 251 6.53 4.65 -21.46
CA PRO A 251 5.54 5.69 -21.82
C PRO A 251 5.91 6.49 -23.06
N ASP A 252 7.18 6.46 -23.45
CA ASP A 252 7.68 7.14 -24.65
C ASP A 252 8.73 6.30 -25.39
N GLN A 253 9.16 6.80 -26.55
CA GLN A 253 10.15 6.14 -27.42
C GLN A 253 11.61 6.53 -27.09
N SER A 254 11.86 7.23 -25.99
CA SER A 254 13.20 7.69 -25.62
C SER A 254 14.16 6.54 -25.29
N GLY A 255 13.61 5.38 -24.93
CA GLY A 255 14.39 4.25 -24.42
C GLY A 255 14.94 4.47 -23.00
N ILE A 256 14.51 5.53 -22.33
CA ILE A 256 14.87 5.86 -20.95
C ILE A 256 13.80 5.30 -20.02
N ILE A 257 14.20 4.43 -19.11
CA ILE A 257 13.33 3.92 -18.05
C ILE A 257 13.16 5.05 -17.03
N PRO A 258 11.93 5.55 -16.80
CA PRO A 258 11.71 6.63 -15.82
C PRO A 258 12.00 6.17 -14.40
N LEU A 259 12.18 7.10 -13.47
CA LEU A 259 12.09 6.77 -12.04
C LEU A 259 10.63 6.40 -11.70
N PRO A 260 10.41 5.52 -10.69
CA PRO A 260 9.05 5.20 -10.26
C PRO A 260 8.24 6.46 -9.92
N LYS A 261 6.97 6.48 -10.30
CA LYS A 261 6.08 7.63 -10.09
C LYS A 261 5.03 7.38 -9.02
N GLN A 262 4.50 6.15 -8.97
CA GLN A 262 3.48 5.81 -7.99
C GLN A 262 4.11 5.54 -6.63
N TYR A 263 5.19 4.78 -6.61
CA TYR A 263 5.90 4.42 -5.37
C TYR A 263 7.18 5.22 -5.25
N GLU A 264 7.25 6.09 -4.25
CA GLU A 264 8.48 6.83 -3.97
C GLU A 264 9.62 5.87 -3.59
N PRO A 265 10.83 6.00 -4.16
CA PRO A 265 11.99 5.26 -3.66
C PRO A 265 12.20 5.52 -2.17
N TYR A 266 12.51 4.48 -1.39
CA TYR A 266 12.66 4.59 0.05
C TYR A 266 13.96 3.96 0.57
N PRO A 267 14.50 4.43 1.71
CA PRO A 267 15.70 3.87 2.31
C PRO A 267 15.42 2.52 2.96
N SER A 268 16.39 1.62 2.87
CA SER A 268 16.46 0.35 3.60
C SER A 268 17.86 0.16 4.14
N ALA A 269 18.09 -0.88 4.96
CA ALA A 269 19.43 -1.18 5.48
C ALA A 269 20.48 -1.39 4.37
N ASP A 270 20.08 -1.93 3.22
CA ASP A 270 20.97 -2.32 2.11
C ASP A 270 21.15 -1.22 1.05
N GLY A 271 20.32 -0.17 1.06
CA GLY A 271 20.34 0.87 0.03
C GLY A 271 18.99 1.51 -0.20
N ILE A 272 18.79 2.07 -1.38
CA ILE A 272 17.50 2.65 -1.79
C ILE A 272 16.72 1.64 -2.60
N VAL A 273 15.48 1.38 -2.18
CA VAL A 273 14.55 0.47 -2.84
C VAL A 273 13.73 1.24 -3.88
N PHE A 274 13.60 0.65 -5.06
CA PHE A 274 12.81 1.15 -6.19
C PHE A 274 11.72 0.13 -6.50
N THR A 275 10.48 0.57 -6.57
CA THR A 275 9.33 -0.28 -6.94
C THR A 275 8.52 0.41 -8.04
N TYR A 276 8.29 -0.28 -9.14
CA TYR A 276 7.39 0.18 -10.19
C TYR A 276 6.00 -0.43 -10.00
N ALA A 277 4.99 0.40 -10.16
CA ALA A 277 3.61 -0.04 -10.09
C ALA A 277 3.25 -0.98 -11.26
N GLN A 278 2.16 -1.71 -11.10
CA GLN A 278 1.56 -2.47 -12.20
C GLN A 278 1.24 -1.55 -13.38
N TYR A 279 1.57 -1.96 -14.60
CA TYR A 279 1.43 -1.17 -15.83
C TYR A 279 2.30 0.09 -15.95
N GLU A 280 3.15 0.40 -14.98
CA GLU A 280 3.99 1.61 -15.05
C GLU A 280 5.09 1.49 -16.12
N ILE A 281 5.77 0.34 -16.17
CA ILE A 281 6.84 0.06 -17.14
C ILE A 281 6.74 -1.32 -17.78
N ALA A 282 5.80 -2.17 -17.37
CA ALA A 282 5.61 -3.52 -17.89
C ALA A 282 4.13 -3.92 -17.80
N CYS A 283 3.74 -5.06 -18.44
CA CYS A 283 2.37 -5.55 -18.37
C CYS A 283 2.01 -6.03 -16.95
N TYR A 284 0.71 -6.20 -16.67
CA TYR A 284 0.22 -6.66 -15.36
C TYR A 284 0.88 -7.96 -14.88
N ALA A 285 1.05 -8.93 -15.79
CA ALA A 285 1.66 -10.22 -15.48
C ALA A 285 3.14 -10.15 -15.04
N ALA A 286 3.82 -9.05 -15.34
CA ALA A 286 5.18 -8.79 -14.86
C ALA A 286 5.23 -8.43 -13.37
N GLY A 287 4.07 -8.23 -12.72
CA GLY A 287 3.99 -7.83 -11.33
C GLY A 287 4.44 -6.40 -11.08
N MET A 288 5.12 -6.19 -9.95
CA MET A 288 5.65 -4.91 -9.51
C MET A 288 7.17 -5.00 -9.40
N PRO A 289 7.92 -4.63 -10.44
CA PRO A 289 9.38 -4.74 -10.42
C PRO A 289 10.01 -3.97 -9.27
N THR A 290 10.62 -4.70 -8.33
CA THR A 290 11.23 -4.15 -7.12
C THR A 290 12.69 -4.58 -7.03
N PHE A 291 13.58 -3.62 -6.75
CA PHE A 291 15.01 -3.88 -6.56
C PHE A 291 15.66 -2.82 -5.68
N THR A 292 16.78 -3.18 -5.05
CA THR A 292 17.56 -2.27 -4.21
C THR A 292 18.85 -1.86 -4.92
N ILE A 293 19.16 -0.58 -4.90
CA ILE A 293 20.46 -0.04 -5.33
C ILE A 293 21.27 0.30 -4.07
N PRO A 294 22.45 -0.33 -3.87
CA PRO A 294 23.28 -0.06 -2.70
C PRO A 294 23.65 1.42 -2.53
N TYR A 295 23.83 1.88 -1.31
CA TYR A 295 24.20 3.27 -1.02
C TYR A 295 25.47 3.70 -1.76
N SER A 296 26.49 2.84 -1.86
CA SER A 296 27.72 3.12 -2.62
C SER A 296 27.48 3.51 -4.08
N ASP A 297 26.46 2.91 -4.70
CA ASP A 297 26.16 3.11 -6.13
C ASP A 297 25.17 4.24 -6.35
N VAL A 298 24.22 4.44 -5.43
CA VAL A 298 23.14 5.45 -5.55
C VAL A 298 23.55 6.83 -5.03
N LEU A 299 24.59 6.93 -4.19
CA LEU A 299 25.05 8.16 -3.54
C LEU A 299 25.18 9.38 -4.48
N PRO A 300 25.71 9.28 -5.72
CA PRO A 300 25.81 10.43 -6.63
C PRO A 300 24.46 10.98 -7.08
N PHE A 301 23.38 10.22 -6.90
CA PHE A 301 22.03 10.51 -7.39
C PHE A 301 21.06 10.92 -6.28
N LEU A 302 21.45 10.79 -5.02
CA LEU A 302 20.67 11.23 -3.88
C LEU A 302 20.48 12.74 -3.91
N SER A 303 19.32 13.21 -3.44
CA SER A 303 19.07 14.64 -3.26
C SER A 303 19.96 15.21 -2.15
N ASP A 304 20.26 16.51 -2.23
CA ASP A 304 21.10 17.18 -1.22
C ASP A 304 20.41 17.21 0.14
N GLU A 305 19.08 17.24 0.16
CA GLU A 305 18.27 17.16 1.38
C GLU A 305 18.43 15.81 2.05
N PHE A 306 18.28 14.73 1.31
CA PHE A 306 18.43 13.38 1.85
C PHE A 306 19.86 13.12 2.35
N LYS A 307 20.88 13.59 1.63
CA LYS A 307 22.30 13.50 2.07
C LYS A 307 22.52 14.16 3.44
N LYS A 308 21.90 15.33 3.67
CA LYS A 308 21.99 16.00 4.97
C LYS A 308 21.36 15.18 6.10
N ILE A 309 20.22 14.50 5.84
CA ILE A 309 19.54 13.65 6.82
C ILE A 309 20.44 12.49 7.24
N ILE A 310 21.05 11.80 6.27
CA ILE A 310 21.93 10.66 6.52
C ILE A 310 23.38 11.06 6.86
N LYS A 311 23.64 12.37 7.00
CA LYS A 311 24.95 12.96 7.39
C LYS A 311 26.09 12.58 6.46
N LEU A 312 25.82 12.57 5.15
CA LEU A 312 26.80 12.36 4.09
C LEU A 312 27.13 13.64 3.33
#